data_a91d393de63dd27535d5be4d9f7dfe22
#
_entry.id   a91d393de63dd27535d5be4d9f7dfe22
#
_cell.length_a   1.000
_cell.length_b   1.000
_cell.length_c   1.000
_cell.angle_alpha   90.00
_cell.angle_beta   90.00
_cell.angle_gamma   90.00
#
_symmetry.space_group_name_H-M   'P 1'
#
loop_
_entity.id
_entity.type
_entity.pdbx_description
1 polymer ?
#
loop_
_entity_poly.entity_id
_entity_poly.type
_entity_poly.pdbx_seq_one_letter_code
_entity_poly.pdbx_strand_id
1 'polypeptide(L)'
;MQFKLQLVACLAEGEQPLTEDVFSWSREDLSLASVGLTLAESKALLQTIQQQMIGQQVATHLQAHQPAGLRKKGSYPLQLKTLFGNVTVVSPRYYLPPTEMGPKTYSPLQHLFPQHVTPERLYPETKWASLIPYQKTADLLHDVLPIAAKLTGTTIQQHLHAVVEVQEQQLPAEVASFQGECQLEREALPCPPRPLVVGLDGGYVRHWHKKGCFEVIAGKSIPADGKAKCFGFVQEVDTKPRRRVFEVLRSQGLQANQQVEFFTDGAPMLRSLTSYLSAESSHILDWFHLTMRLTVLNQYALGLAQVDAAGGRALQDGLSSIKWHLWHGNAERAVEKITDLDDTLATHQDDQPVAKKYGKLKPLTRLIADFQTYVEQNSTSIVDYSERQRYGERVSTGFVESAVNQVLSKRLVKRQQMQWTRKGAHLLVQARTKVLNEEWEDCFRQQYPGFRPVPAEPMPMAA
;
A
#
# COMPACT_ATOMS: atom_id res chain seq x y z
N MET A 1 -28.43 -29.11 31.56
CA MET A 1 -27.19 -28.53 32.14
C MET A 1 -27.25 -27.03 32.00
N GLN A 2 -27.04 -26.30 33.10
CA GLN A 2 -27.07 -24.82 33.10
C GLN A 2 -25.64 -24.30 33.31
N PHE A 3 -25.25 -23.33 32.51
CA PHE A 3 -23.98 -22.65 32.61
C PHE A 3 -24.19 -21.20 33.01
N LYS A 4 -23.30 -20.65 33.79
CA LYS A 4 -23.31 -19.27 34.25
C LYS A 4 -21.90 -18.70 34.20
N LEU A 5 -21.74 -17.52 33.64
CA LEU A 5 -20.48 -16.79 33.61
C LEU A 5 -20.62 -15.54 34.48
N GLN A 6 -19.63 -15.31 35.34
CA GLN A 6 -19.58 -14.14 36.21
C GLN A 6 -18.32 -13.32 35.93
N LEU A 7 -18.46 -12.00 35.95
CA LEU A 7 -17.33 -11.07 35.95
C LEU A 7 -17.05 -10.67 37.40
N VAL A 8 -15.81 -10.91 37.82
CA VAL A 8 -15.31 -10.52 39.15
C VAL A 8 -14.32 -9.37 38.97
N ALA A 9 -14.65 -8.18 39.45
CA ALA A 9 -13.76 -7.04 39.42
C ALA A 9 -13.15 -6.80 40.81
N CYS A 10 -11.81 -6.92 40.90
CA CYS A 10 -11.04 -6.59 42.10
C CYS A 10 -10.54 -5.14 41.96
N LEU A 11 -11.00 -4.23 42.81
CA LEU A 11 -10.71 -2.79 42.68
C LEU A 11 -9.46 -2.37 43.43
N ALA A 12 -9.28 -2.73 44.66
CA ALA A 12 -8.09 -2.43 45.46
C ALA A 12 -7.87 -3.51 46.55
N GLU A 13 -6.65 -3.54 47.14
CA GLU A 13 -6.38 -4.41 48.30
C GLU A 13 -7.31 -4.05 49.48
N GLY A 14 -8.16 -5.02 49.88
CA GLY A 14 -9.08 -4.89 51.02
C GLY A 14 -10.52 -4.57 50.63
N GLU A 15 -10.84 -4.29 49.39
CA GLU A 15 -12.23 -4.13 48.93
C GLU A 15 -12.83 -5.49 48.52
N GLN A 16 -14.13 -5.66 48.81
CA GLN A 16 -14.82 -6.87 48.36
C GLN A 16 -14.96 -6.85 46.83
N PRO A 17 -14.66 -7.97 46.15
CA PRO A 17 -14.77 -8.04 44.70
C PRO A 17 -16.23 -7.86 44.27
N LEU A 18 -16.44 -7.01 43.26
CA LEU A 18 -17.73 -6.85 42.62
C LEU A 18 -17.94 -8.04 41.67
N THR A 19 -18.96 -8.84 41.97
CA THR A 19 -19.34 -9.99 41.14
C THR A 19 -20.65 -9.70 40.42
N GLU A 20 -20.63 -9.75 39.10
CA GLU A 20 -21.82 -9.56 38.26
C GLU A 20 -22.03 -10.77 37.34
N ASP A 21 -23.26 -11.20 37.22
CA ASP A 21 -23.66 -12.23 36.27
C ASP A 21 -23.65 -11.66 34.85
N VAL A 22 -22.74 -12.18 34.02
CA VAL A 22 -22.55 -11.69 32.65
C VAL A 22 -23.48 -12.39 31.68
N PHE A 23 -23.55 -13.73 31.79
CA PHE A 23 -24.28 -14.54 30.84
C PHE A 23 -24.70 -15.86 31.45
N SER A 24 -25.88 -16.37 31.07
CA SER A 24 -26.33 -17.71 31.43
C SER A 24 -26.98 -18.40 30.22
N TRP A 25 -26.75 -19.68 30.08
CA TRP A 25 -27.37 -20.49 29.04
C TRP A 25 -27.63 -21.93 29.52
N SER A 26 -28.59 -22.59 28.91
CA SER A 26 -28.92 -23.99 29.20
C SER A 26 -28.68 -24.88 27.99
N ARG A 27 -28.32 -26.12 28.24
CA ARG A 27 -28.24 -27.17 27.22
C ARG A 27 -29.03 -28.38 27.73
N GLU A 28 -29.97 -28.82 26.94
CA GLU A 28 -30.81 -30.00 27.28
C GLU A 28 -30.16 -31.26 26.74
N ASP A 29 -29.74 -31.22 25.46
CA ASP A 29 -29.12 -32.36 24.78
C ASP A 29 -27.74 -32.02 24.18
N LEU A 30 -26.90 -33.04 24.04
CA LEU A 30 -25.63 -32.97 23.34
C LEU A 30 -25.83 -33.35 21.85
N SER A 31 -25.71 -32.35 20.98
CA SER A 31 -25.75 -32.53 19.52
C SER A 31 -24.73 -31.64 18.84
N LEU A 32 -24.44 -31.88 17.56
CA LEU A 32 -23.57 -30.98 16.78
C LEU A 32 -24.10 -29.55 16.72
N ALA A 33 -25.40 -29.35 16.84
CA ALA A 33 -26.04 -28.02 16.82
C ALA A 33 -25.99 -27.33 18.17
N SER A 34 -25.84 -28.06 19.29
CA SER A 34 -25.92 -27.55 20.66
C SER A 34 -24.60 -27.62 21.42
N VAL A 35 -23.55 -28.21 20.82
CA VAL A 35 -22.25 -28.33 21.48
C VAL A 35 -21.52 -26.96 21.53
N GLY A 36 -21.04 -26.58 22.71
CA GLY A 36 -20.34 -25.33 22.93
C GLY A 36 -21.23 -24.08 22.78
N LEU A 37 -20.62 -22.96 22.37
CA LEU A 37 -21.33 -21.71 22.12
C LEU A 37 -21.69 -21.59 20.64
N THR A 38 -22.90 -21.22 20.34
CA THR A 38 -23.31 -20.82 19.00
C THR A 38 -22.68 -19.47 18.63
N LEU A 39 -22.63 -19.13 17.33
CA LEU A 39 -22.13 -17.84 16.87
C LEU A 39 -22.91 -16.66 17.47
N ALA A 40 -24.24 -16.78 17.60
CA ALA A 40 -25.08 -15.77 18.20
C ALA A 40 -24.78 -15.60 19.71
N GLU A 41 -24.64 -16.69 20.46
CA GLU A 41 -24.29 -16.65 21.87
C GLU A 41 -22.90 -16.09 22.10
N SER A 42 -21.91 -16.44 21.26
CA SER A 42 -20.56 -15.90 21.31
C SER A 42 -20.57 -14.38 21.11
N LYS A 43 -21.32 -13.88 20.13
CA LYS A 43 -21.47 -12.44 19.89
C LYS A 43 -22.13 -11.73 21.06
N ALA A 44 -23.20 -12.28 21.60
CA ALA A 44 -23.91 -11.70 22.74
C ALA A 44 -23.03 -11.68 24.00
N LEU A 45 -22.31 -12.76 24.28
CA LEU A 45 -21.37 -12.87 25.39
C LEU A 45 -20.28 -11.80 25.30
N LEU A 46 -19.58 -11.71 24.17
CA LEU A 46 -18.50 -10.75 23.95
C LEU A 46 -18.99 -9.30 24.08
N GLN A 47 -20.20 -9.01 23.57
CA GLN A 47 -20.80 -7.67 23.69
C GLN A 47 -21.11 -7.33 25.16
N THR A 48 -21.67 -8.27 25.91
CA THR A 48 -22.01 -8.07 27.33
C THR A 48 -20.76 -7.86 28.19
N ILE A 49 -19.74 -8.71 28.03
CA ILE A 49 -18.44 -8.54 28.71
C ILE A 49 -17.83 -7.17 28.39
N GLN A 50 -17.79 -6.80 27.12
CA GLN A 50 -17.21 -5.52 26.68
C GLN A 50 -17.95 -4.33 27.32
N GLN A 51 -19.27 -4.39 27.38
CA GLN A 51 -20.08 -3.31 27.97
C GLN A 51 -19.83 -3.16 29.47
N GLN A 52 -19.78 -4.27 30.22
CA GLN A 52 -19.52 -4.24 31.64
C GLN A 52 -18.12 -3.78 31.97
N MET A 53 -17.10 -4.33 31.30
CA MET A 53 -15.70 -3.93 31.50
C MET A 53 -15.50 -2.42 31.25
N ILE A 54 -15.99 -1.90 30.13
CA ILE A 54 -15.86 -0.47 29.80
C ILE A 54 -16.67 0.36 30.79
N GLY A 55 -17.86 -0.08 31.17
CA GLY A 55 -18.69 0.61 32.17
C GLY A 55 -17.95 0.81 33.50
N GLN A 56 -17.33 -0.26 34.01
CA GLN A 56 -16.54 -0.21 35.25
C GLN A 56 -15.26 0.63 35.10
N GLN A 57 -14.50 0.45 34.02
CA GLN A 57 -13.30 1.24 33.76
C GLN A 57 -13.61 2.75 33.69
N VAL A 58 -14.69 3.13 33.01
CA VAL A 58 -15.12 4.53 32.89
C VAL A 58 -15.61 5.06 34.25
N ALA A 59 -16.36 4.28 35.02
CA ALA A 59 -16.79 4.68 36.36
C ALA A 59 -15.62 4.95 37.30
N THR A 60 -14.67 4.03 37.36
CA THR A 60 -13.43 4.18 38.16
C THR A 60 -12.61 5.37 37.72
N HIS A 61 -12.41 5.55 36.40
CA HIS A 61 -11.68 6.71 35.87
C HIS A 61 -12.36 8.04 36.24
N LEU A 62 -13.69 8.13 36.12
CA LEU A 62 -14.42 9.35 36.46
C LEU A 62 -14.39 9.66 37.96
N GLN A 63 -14.37 8.63 38.82
CA GLN A 63 -14.18 8.82 40.27
C GLN A 63 -12.78 9.37 40.59
N ALA A 64 -11.73 8.79 39.98
CA ALA A 64 -10.36 9.20 40.22
C ALA A 64 -10.01 10.58 39.62
N HIS A 65 -10.69 11.00 38.56
CA HIS A 65 -10.38 12.23 37.81
C HIS A 65 -11.53 13.24 37.82
N GLN A 66 -12.21 13.41 38.97
CA GLN A 66 -13.19 14.49 39.13
C GLN A 66 -12.49 15.85 39.11
N PRO A 67 -12.85 16.76 38.21
CA PRO A 67 -12.23 18.09 38.18
C PRO A 67 -12.66 18.89 39.40
N ALA A 68 -11.69 19.20 40.27
CA ALA A 68 -11.94 20.01 41.48
C ALA A 68 -12.37 21.44 41.11
N GLY A 69 -13.38 21.94 41.82
CA GLY A 69 -13.81 23.36 41.66
C GLY A 69 -14.64 23.68 40.43
N LEU A 70 -14.88 22.73 39.53
CA LEU A 70 -15.73 22.97 38.33
C LEU A 70 -17.19 22.59 38.59
N ARG A 71 -18.10 23.49 38.15
CA ARG A 71 -19.55 23.21 38.22
C ARG A 71 -19.95 22.22 37.12
N LYS A 72 -20.64 21.12 37.49
CA LYS A 72 -21.21 20.17 36.56
C LYS A 72 -22.34 20.81 35.75
N LYS A 73 -22.27 20.71 34.43
CA LYS A 73 -23.33 21.16 33.50
C LYS A 73 -24.40 20.10 33.32
N GLY A 74 -24.02 18.82 33.26
CA GLY A 74 -24.88 17.69 33.03
C GLY A 74 -24.11 16.43 32.67
N SER A 75 -24.83 15.35 32.36
CA SER A 75 -24.26 14.10 31.89
C SER A 75 -24.88 13.73 30.56
N TYR A 76 -24.09 13.30 29.60
CA TYR A 76 -24.50 13.02 28.23
C TYR A 76 -24.05 11.63 27.81
N PRO A 77 -24.86 10.89 27.03
CA PRO A 77 -24.45 9.61 26.49
C PRO A 77 -23.31 9.79 25.49
N LEU A 78 -22.25 9.01 25.64
CA LEU A 78 -21.12 8.88 24.71
C LEU A 78 -21.11 7.46 24.18
N GLN A 79 -21.21 7.30 22.85
CA GLN A 79 -21.10 5.99 22.22
C GLN A 79 -19.64 5.70 21.83
N LEU A 80 -19.09 4.62 22.37
CA LEU A 80 -17.81 4.09 21.98
C LEU A 80 -18.03 2.90 21.03
N LYS A 81 -17.41 2.97 19.86
CA LYS A 81 -17.41 1.89 18.88
C LYS A 81 -16.25 0.97 19.19
N THR A 82 -16.51 -0.21 19.68
CA THR A 82 -15.52 -1.19 20.08
C THR A 82 -15.52 -2.40 19.16
N LEU A 83 -14.52 -3.28 19.30
CA LEU A 83 -14.45 -4.52 18.54
C LEU A 83 -15.68 -5.41 18.77
N PHE A 84 -16.21 -5.41 20.00
CA PHE A 84 -17.35 -6.24 20.39
C PHE A 84 -18.62 -5.41 20.61
N GLY A 85 -18.91 -4.52 19.68
CA GLY A 85 -20.14 -3.74 19.65
C GLY A 85 -19.98 -2.28 20.06
N ASN A 86 -21.09 -1.58 20.09
CA ASN A 86 -21.15 -0.20 20.56
C ASN A 86 -21.49 -0.18 22.03
N VAL A 87 -20.69 0.50 22.83
CA VAL A 87 -20.91 0.68 24.26
C VAL A 87 -21.30 2.13 24.53
N THR A 88 -22.41 2.33 25.25
CA THR A 88 -22.85 3.66 25.67
C THR A 88 -22.38 3.91 27.09
N VAL A 89 -21.55 4.94 27.28
CA VAL A 89 -21.10 5.39 28.58
C VAL A 89 -21.64 6.79 28.90
N VAL A 90 -21.76 7.10 30.20
CA VAL A 90 -22.23 8.42 30.64
C VAL A 90 -21.04 9.34 30.81
N SER A 91 -20.97 10.40 29.98
CA SER A 91 -19.91 11.40 30.00
C SER A 91 -20.36 12.67 30.72
N PRO A 92 -19.80 13.00 31.91
CA PRO A 92 -20.08 14.26 32.56
C PRO A 92 -19.44 15.41 31.81
N ARG A 93 -20.11 16.57 31.83
CA ARG A 93 -19.59 17.84 31.32
C ARG A 93 -19.58 18.86 32.44
N TYR A 94 -18.53 19.67 32.45
CA TYR A 94 -18.30 20.72 33.45
C TYR A 94 -18.16 22.08 32.76
N TYR A 95 -18.58 23.14 33.40
CA TYR A 95 -18.34 24.49 32.92
C TYR A 95 -16.89 24.88 33.19
N LEU A 96 -16.22 25.42 32.17
CA LEU A 96 -14.91 26.04 32.33
C LEU A 96 -15.06 27.54 32.73
N PRO A 97 -14.09 28.11 33.44
CA PRO A 97 -14.03 29.57 33.67
C PRO A 97 -14.13 30.30 32.33
N PRO A 98 -14.80 31.45 32.27
CA PRO A 98 -14.92 32.22 31.05
C PRO A 98 -13.56 32.70 30.57
N THR A 99 -13.16 32.28 29.38
CA THR A 99 -12.00 32.77 28.63
C THR A 99 -12.49 33.35 27.31
N GLU A 100 -11.87 34.42 26.82
CA GLU A 100 -12.33 35.16 25.63
C GLU A 100 -12.36 34.31 24.37
N MET A 101 -11.48 33.29 24.24
CA MET A 101 -11.40 32.41 23.05
C MET A 101 -11.11 30.93 23.43
N GLY A 102 -12.04 30.27 24.12
CA GLY A 102 -11.83 28.86 24.50
C GLY A 102 -13.12 28.05 24.61
N PRO A 103 -13.03 26.73 24.73
CA PRO A 103 -14.19 25.85 24.90
C PRO A 103 -14.87 26.19 26.25
N LYS A 104 -16.18 26.40 26.20
CA LYS A 104 -16.98 26.75 27.39
C LYS A 104 -17.23 25.56 28.33
N THR A 105 -16.91 24.36 27.91
CA THR A 105 -17.16 23.12 28.66
C THR A 105 -16.03 22.13 28.49
N TYR A 106 -15.77 21.35 29.54
CA TYR A 106 -14.79 20.25 29.58
C TYR A 106 -15.50 18.91 29.83
N SER A 107 -15.05 17.85 29.18
CA SER A 107 -15.48 16.48 29.43
C SER A 107 -14.25 15.59 29.60
N PRO A 108 -14.07 14.91 30.75
CA PRO A 108 -12.92 14.03 30.98
C PRO A 108 -12.80 12.91 29.94
N LEU A 109 -13.92 12.36 29.46
CA LEU A 109 -13.91 11.26 28.49
C LEU A 109 -13.61 11.70 27.05
N GLN A 110 -13.86 12.98 26.70
CA GLN A 110 -13.65 13.46 25.34
C GLN A 110 -12.16 13.47 24.94
N HIS A 111 -11.26 13.71 25.89
CA HIS A 111 -9.82 13.65 25.65
C HIS A 111 -9.31 12.24 25.52
N LEU A 112 -9.91 11.27 26.23
CA LEU A 112 -9.54 9.85 26.15
C LEU A 112 -10.00 9.19 24.87
N PHE A 113 -11.15 9.61 24.34
CA PHE A 113 -11.79 8.99 23.19
C PHE A 113 -12.07 10.00 22.06
N PRO A 114 -11.07 10.66 21.49
CA PRO A 114 -11.30 11.72 20.50
C PRO A 114 -12.01 11.22 19.23
N GLN A 115 -11.77 9.98 18.84
CA GLN A 115 -12.36 9.39 17.63
C GLN A 115 -13.59 8.53 17.92
N HIS A 116 -13.94 8.27 19.18
CA HIS A 116 -15.04 7.41 19.61
C HIS A 116 -14.99 5.98 19.04
N VAL A 117 -13.83 5.53 18.55
CA VAL A 117 -13.59 4.19 18.01
C VAL A 117 -12.31 3.64 18.62
N THR A 118 -12.35 2.41 19.10
CA THR A 118 -11.16 1.79 19.71
C THR A 118 -10.15 1.33 18.66
N PRO A 119 -8.84 1.32 18.98
CA PRO A 119 -7.79 0.80 18.08
C PRO A 119 -8.04 -0.65 17.66
N GLU A 120 -8.53 -1.48 18.58
CA GLU A 120 -8.83 -2.89 18.35
C GLU A 120 -9.89 -3.09 17.25
N ARG A 121 -10.81 -2.12 17.11
CA ARG A 121 -11.79 -2.12 16.03
C ARG A 121 -11.22 -1.54 14.74
N LEU A 122 -10.48 -0.43 14.81
CA LEU A 122 -9.86 0.19 13.64
C LEU A 122 -8.89 -0.75 12.92
N TYR A 123 -8.15 -1.56 13.68
CA TYR A 123 -7.15 -2.47 13.12
C TYR A 123 -7.72 -3.47 12.10
N PRO A 124 -8.69 -4.34 12.43
CA PRO A 124 -9.28 -5.27 11.46
C PRO A 124 -10.04 -4.54 10.35
N GLU A 125 -10.77 -3.45 10.66
CA GLU A 125 -11.46 -2.66 9.65
C GLU A 125 -10.51 -2.16 8.57
N THR A 126 -9.40 -1.55 8.94
CA THR A 126 -8.44 -0.94 8.01
C THR A 126 -7.53 -1.97 7.35
N LYS A 127 -7.10 -3.01 8.07
CA LYS A 127 -6.33 -4.12 7.53
C LYS A 127 -7.10 -4.83 6.41
N TRP A 128 -8.32 -5.28 6.66
CA TRP A 128 -9.13 -5.98 5.67
C TRP A 128 -9.57 -5.07 4.52
N ALA A 129 -9.89 -3.80 4.80
CA ALA A 129 -10.24 -2.81 3.79
C ALA A 129 -9.12 -2.56 2.77
N SER A 130 -7.86 -2.73 3.17
CA SER A 130 -6.72 -2.65 2.27
C SER A 130 -6.66 -3.83 1.29
N LEU A 131 -7.25 -4.98 1.64
CA LEU A 131 -7.19 -6.22 0.87
C LEU A 131 -8.44 -6.46 0.02
N ILE A 132 -9.63 -6.18 0.57
CA ILE A 132 -10.93 -6.41 -0.06
C ILE A 132 -11.78 -5.13 -0.12
N PRO A 133 -12.86 -5.08 -0.93
CA PRO A 133 -13.74 -3.91 -1.01
C PRO A 133 -14.31 -3.49 0.35
N TYR A 134 -14.50 -2.18 0.54
CA TYR A 134 -14.97 -1.61 1.81
C TYR A 134 -16.28 -2.21 2.31
N GLN A 135 -17.27 -2.37 1.41
CA GLN A 135 -18.54 -2.98 1.81
C GLN A 135 -18.37 -4.45 2.20
N LYS A 136 -17.57 -5.22 1.44
CA LYS A 136 -17.29 -6.61 1.81
C LYS A 136 -16.53 -6.74 3.13
N THR A 137 -15.69 -5.76 3.47
CA THR A 137 -15.05 -5.69 4.80
C THR A 137 -16.10 -5.49 5.90
N ALA A 138 -17.05 -4.57 5.68
CA ALA A 138 -18.13 -4.35 6.64
C ALA A 138 -18.99 -5.61 6.83
N ASP A 139 -19.36 -6.27 5.72
CA ASP A 139 -20.16 -7.50 5.74
C ASP A 139 -19.42 -8.63 6.49
N LEU A 140 -18.14 -8.86 6.16
CA LEU A 140 -17.31 -9.88 6.82
C LEU A 140 -17.20 -9.65 8.34
N LEU A 141 -16.98 -8.40 8.75
CA LEU A 141 -16.88 -8.07 10.17
C LEU A 141 -18.21 -8.23 10.89
N HIS A 142 -19.31 -7.89 10.23
CA HIS A 142 -20.66 -8.13 10.76
C HIS A 142 -20.98 -9.62 10.92
N ASP A 143 -20.50 -10.47 10.00
CA ASP A 143 -20.75 -11.91 10.06
C ASP A 143 -20.08 -12.57 11.27
N VAL A 144 -18.91 -12.08 11.68
CA VAL A 144 -18.12 -12.73 12.75
C VAL A 144 -18.12 -11.99 14.09
N LEU A 145 -18.36 -10.67 14.10
CA LEU A 145 -18.29 -9.84 15.31
C LEU A 145 -19.65 -9.23 15.63
N PRO A 146 -19.94 -8.90 16.90
CA PRO A 146 -21.19 -8.24 17.33
C PRO A 146 -21.18 -6.74 16.97
N ILE A 147 -20.84 -6.41 15.74
CA ILE A 147 -20.80 -5.04 15.25
C ILE A 147 -22.21 -4.64 14.79
N ALA A 148 -22.64 -3.43 15.15
CA ALA A 148 -23.97 -2.95 14.79
C ALA A 148 -24.19 -2.96 13.26
N ALA A 149 -25.42 -3.30 12.84
CA ALA A 149 -25.83 -3.43 11.44
C ALA A 149 -25.63 -2.16 10.56
N LYS A 150 -25.25 -1.03 11.15
CA LYS A 150 -25.00 0.25 10.46
C LYS A 150 -23.56 0.46 10.00
N LEU A 151 -22.68 -0.54 10.12
CA LEU A 151 -21.32 -0.42 9.55
C LEU A 151 -21.42 -0.48 8.04
N THR A 152 -21.01 0.60 7.37
CA THR A 152 -21.06 0.73 5.91
C THR A 152 -19.67 0.80 5.31
N GLY A 153 -19.55 0.49 4.02
CA GLY A 153 -18.29 0.67 3.29
C GLY A 153 -17.75 2.09 3.36
N THR A 154 -18.62 3.10 3.39
CA THR A 154 -18.20 4.51 3.57
C THR A 154 -17.56 4.76 4.94
N THR A 155 -18.11 4.17 6.01
CA THR A 155 -17.52 4.29 7.36
C THR A 155 -16.14 3.62 7.40
N ILE A 156 -16.01 2.42 6.83
CA ILE A 156 -14.72 1.72 6.71
C ILE A 156 -13.69 2.57 5.95
N GLN A 157 -14.10 3.17 4.83
CA GLN A 157 -13.24 4.06 4.05
C GLN A 157 -12.78 5.26 4.87
N GLN A 158 -13.69 5.91 5.60
CA GLN A 158 -13.35 7.06 6.47
C GLN A 158 -12.36 6.66 7.57
N HIS A 159 -12.56 5.51 8.21
CA HIS A 159 -11.64 5.01 9.22
C HIS A 159 -10.24 4.74 8.64
N LEU A 160 -10.15 4.07 7.47
CA LEU A 160 -8.88 3.84 6.79
C LEU A 160 -8.19 5.16 6.45
N HIS A 161 -8.92 6.12 5.88
CA HIS A 161 -8.34 7.43 5.54
C HIS A 161 -7.81 8.14 6.78
N ALA A 162 -8.59 8.16 7.88
CA ALA A 162 -8.17 8.83 9.11
C ALA A 162 -6.90 8.22 9.72
N VAL A 163 -6.80 6.88 9.76
CA VAL A 163 -5.61 6.18 10.27
C VAL A 163 -4.39 6.48 9.42
N VAL A 164 -4.53 6.39 8.08
CA VAL A 164 -3.41 6.60 7.17
C VAL A 164 -2.98 8.07 7.10
N GLU A 165 -3.92 9.02 7.17
CA GLU A 165 -3.58 10.45 7.21
C GLU A 165 -2.68 10.82 8.41
N VAL A 166 -2.89 10.21 9.57
CA VAL A 166 -1.99 10.37 10.72
C VAL A 166 -0.59 9.82 10.40
N GLN A 167 -0.50 8.66 9.76
CA GLN A 167 0.79 8.07 9.35
C GLN A 167 1.49 8.94 8.29
N GLU A 168 0.75 9.50 7.33
CA GLU A 168 1.29 10.42 6.33
C GLU A 168 1.87 11.71 6.95
N GLN A 169 1.23 12.22 8.01
CA GLN A 169 1.75 13.36 8.76
C GLN A 169 3.05 13.03 9.51
N GLN A 170 3.21 11.80 9.97
CA GLN A 170 4.41 11.33 10.66
C GLN A 170 5.59 11.06 9.71
N LEU A 171 5.32 10.88 8.40
CA LEU A 171 6.38 10.74 7.42
C LEU A 171 7.23 12.03 7.38
N PRO A 172 8.56 11.95 7.61
CA PRO A 172 9.41 13.14 7.62
C PRO A 172 9.34 13.94 6.32
N ALA A 173 9.80 15.18 6.37
CA ALA A 173 9.78 16.07 5.21
C ALA A 173 10.66 15.53 4.07
N GLU A 174 10.30 15.89 2.85
CA GLU A 174 11.15 15.72 1.67
C GLU A 174 12.39 16.60 1.84
N VAL A 175 13.54 16.07 1.49
CA VAL A 175 14.82 16.80 1.49
C VAL A 175 15.45 16.76 0.11
N ALA A 176 16.37 17.68 -0.16
CA ALA A 176 16.99 17.79 -1.47
C ALA A 176 17.89 16.56 -1.81
N SER A 177 18.50 15.96 -0.79
CA SER A 177 19.31 14.73 -0.93
C SER A 177 19.25 13.93 0.35
N PHE A 178 19.25 12.62 0.24
CA PHE A 178 19.38 11.67 1.36
C PHE A 178 20.81 11.18 1.53
N GLN A 179 21.71 11.62 0.68
CA GLN A 179 23.14 11.33 0.77
C GLN A 179 23.71 12.06 2.00
N GLY A 180 24.55 11.37 2.78
CA GLY A 180 25.20 11.97 3.93
C GLY A 180 26.07 13.16 3.54
N GLU A 181 26.29 14.07 4.49
CA GLU A 181 27.01 15.32 4.25
C GLU A 181 28.52 15.11 4.00
N CYS A 182 29.12 14.06 4.58
CA CYS A 182 30.56 13.80 4.50
C CYS A 182 30.89 12.60 3.60
N GLN A 183 31.57 12.83 2.49
CA GLN A 183 32.01 11.81 1.56
C GLN A 183 33.01 10.83 2.21
N LEU A 184 33.95 11.33 3.01
CA LEU A 184 34.93 10.51 3.72
C LEU A 184 34.29 9.54 4.71
N GLU A 185 33.24 9.96 5.40
CA GLU A 185 32.52 9.08 6.33
C GLU A 185 31.80 7.94 5.56
N ARG A 186 31.25 8.23 4.39
CA ARG A 186 30.63 7.21 3.53
C ARG A 186 31.65 6.19 3.03
N GLU A 187 32.79 6.67 2.53
CA GLU A 187 33.88 5.83 1.99
C GLU A 187 34.52 4.95 3.07
N ALA A 188 34.46 5.38 4.34
CA ALA A 188 34.97 4.61 5.48
C ALA A 188 34.06 3.46 5.91
N LEU A 189 32.79 3.44 5.47
CA LEU A 189 31.88 2.35 5.79
C LEU A 189 32.25 1.07 5.03
N PRO A 190 32.07 -0.11 5.63
CA PRO A 190 32.17 -1.38 4.90
C PRO A 190 31.15 -1.40 3.75
N CYS A 191 31.60 -1.57 2.52
CA CYS A 191 30.71 -1.65 1.37
C CYS A 191 29.96 -2.99 1.39
N PRO A 192 28.61 -2.99 1.35
CA PRO A 192 27.86 -4.22 1.24
C PRO A 192 28.20 -4.96 -0.07
N PRO A 193 28.36 -6.30 -0.01
CA PRO A 193 28.86 -7.07 -1.17
C PRO A 193 27.87 -7.19 -2.32
N ARG A 194 26.61 -6.80 -2.12
CA ARG A 194 25.55 -6.88 -3.13
C ARG A 194 24.72 -5.60 -3.17
N PRO A 195 24.30 -5.17 -4.36
CA PRO A 195 23.41 -4.02 -4.48
C PRO A 195 22.03 -4.31 -3.90
N LEU A 196 21.36 -3.25 -3.47
CA LEU A 196 19.93 -3.28 -3.21
C LEU A 196 19.21 -3.05 -4.54
N VAL A 197 18.31 -3.97 -4.92
CA VAL A 197 17.59 -3.89 -6.19
C VAL A 197 16.22 -3.30 -5.97
N VAL A 198 15.88 -2.26 -6.73
CA VAL A 198 14.59 -1.56 -6.68
C VAL A 198 13.97 -1.55 -8.07
N GLY A 199 12.75 -2.01 -8.18
CA GLY A 199 12.01 -1.87 -9.41
C GLY A 199 10.78 -1.01 -9.22
N LEU A 200 10.50 -0.14 -10.19
CA LEU A 200 9.33 0.74 -10.23
C LEU A 200 8.62 0.61 -11.56
N ASP A 201 7.29 0.63 -11.50
CA ASP A 201 6.44 0.59 -12.68
C ASP A 201 5.13 1.32 -12.42
N GLY A 202 4.50 1.83 -13.46
CA GLY A 202 3.24 2.57 -13.43
C GLY A 202 2.03 1.68 -13.70
N GLY A 203 0.94 1.95 -13.00
CA GLY A 203 -0.37 1.35 -13.29
C GLY A 203 -1.47 2.39 -13.38
N TYR A 204 -2.42 2.16 -14.28
CA TYR A 204 -3.51 3.12 -14.52
C TYR A 204 -4.79 2.72 -13.79
N VAL A 205 -5.36 3.67 -13.05
CA VAL A 205 -6.59 3.52 -12.26
C VAL A 205 -7.65 4.49 -12.75
N ARG A 206 -8.90 4.04 -12.90
CA ARG A 206 -10.02 4.87 -13.36
C ARG A 206 -10.37 5.95 -12.35
N HIS A 207 -10.55 7.16 -12.87
CA HIS A 207 -10.95 8.31 -12.05
C HIS A 207 -12.45 8.27 -11.71
N TRP A 208 -12.79 8.63 -10.45
CA TRP A 208 -14.19 8.66 -10.00
C TRP A 208 -15.01 9.81 -10.61
N HIS A 209 -14.45 11.03 -10.61
CA HIS A 209 -15.18 12.24 -11.00
C HIS A 209 -14.99 12.68 -12.46
N LYS A 210 -14.02 12.11 -13.17
CA LYS A 210 -13.65 12.51 -14.52
C LYS A 210 -13.56 11.30 -15.45
N LYS A 211 -13.78 11.52 -16.74
CA LYS A 211 -13.44 10.50 -17.74
C LYS A 211 -11.92 10.34 -17.79
N GLY A 212 -11.45 9.10 -17.87
CA GLY A 212 -10.02 8.79 -17.98
C GLY A 212 -9.47 8.07 -16.75
N CYS A 213 -8.16 7.95 -16.73
CA CYS A 213 -7.38 7.27 -15.70
C CYS A 213 -6.32 8.22 -15.14
N PHE A 214 -5.79 7.90 -14.00
CA PHE A 214 -4.58 8.50 -13.43
C PHE A 214 -3.58 7.41 -13.10
N GLU A 215 -2.33 7.77 -13.08
CA GLU A 215 -1.23 6.85 -12.82
C GLU A 215 -1.00 6.67 -11.31
N VAL A 216 -0.71 5.44 -10.94
CA VAL A 216 -0.26 5.05 -9.60
C VAL A 216 1.04 4.29 -9.76
N ILE A 217 2.09 4.79 -9.16
CA ILE A 217 3.39 4.12 -9.14
C ILE A 217 3.37 3.03 -8.08
N ALA A 218 3.86 1.87 -8.45
CA ALA A 218 4.14 0.78 -7.53
C ALA A 218 5.56 0.28 -7.72
N GLY A 219 6.19 -0.12 -6.64
CA GLY A 219 7.55 -0.64 -6.68
C GLY A 219 7.77 -1.76 -5.69
N LYS A 220 8.90 -2.42 -5.87
CA LYS A 220 9.39 -3.46 -4.99
C LYS A 220 10.90 -3.31 -4.82
N SER A 221 11.33 -3.34 -3.58
CA SER A 221 12.76 -3.39 -3.25
C SER A 221 13.13 -4.77 -2.71
N ILE A 222 14.29 -5.24 -3.12
CA ILE A 222 14.85 -6.55 -2.77
C ILE A 222 16.24 -6.32 -2.20
N PRO A 223 16.42 -6.43 -0.88
CA PRO A 223 17.75 -6.36 -0.28
C PRO A 223 18.56 -7.62 -0.59
N ALA A 224 19.86 -7.56 -0.39
CA ALA A 224 20.74 -8.72 -0.52
C ALA A 224 20.30 -9.86 0.43
N ASP A 225 19.99 -9.49 1.66
CA ASP A 225 19.49 -10.37 2.70
C ASP A 225 18.22 -9.79 3.31
N GLY A 226 17.22 -10.65 3.58
CA GLY A 226 15.98 -10.24 4.20
C GLY A 226 14.76 -10.24 3.26
N LYS A 227 13.65 -9.71 3.76
CA LYS A 227 12.37 -9.70 3.03
C LYS A 227 12.30 -8.55 2.03
N ALA A 228 11.83 -8.86 0.83
CA ALA A 228 11.47 -7.84 -0.15
C ALA A 228 10.27 -7.03 0.34
N LYS A 229 10.24 -5.71 0.06
CA LYS A 229 9.16 -4.82 0.43
C LYS A 229 8.53 -4.16 -0.79
N CYS A 230 7.20 -4.05 -0.76
CA CYS A 230 6.44 -3.29 -1.75
C CYS A 230 6.21 -1.86 -1.24
N PHE A 231 6.14 -0.93 -2.17
CA PHE A 231 5.73 0.45 -1.92
C PHE A 231 4.90 0.96 -3.11
N GLY A 232 4.27 2.10 -2.94
CA GLY A 232 3.53 2.73 -4.04
C GLY A 232 2.95 4.06 -3.62
N PHE A 233 2.60 4.88 -4.60
CA PHE A 233 2.03 6.21 -4.39
C PHE A 233 1.32 6.73 -5.63
N VAL A 234 0.42 7.69 -5.44
CA VAL A 234 -0.16 8.47 -6.54
C VAL A 234 0.67 9.73 -6.69
N GLN A 235 1.39 9.84 -7.79
CA GLN A 235 2.36 10.91 -8.02
C GLN A 235 1.76 12.32 -7.86
N GLU A 236 0.58 12.56 -8.41
CA GLU A 236 -0.07 13.87 -8.36
C GLU A 236 -0.56 14.27 -6.95
N VAL A 237 -0.54 13.35 -5.98
CA VAL A 237 -1.01 13.55 -4.60
C VAL A 237 0.13 13.48 -3.61
N ASP A 238 1.09 12.61 -3.84
CA ASP A 238 2.21 12.42 -2.93
C ASP A 238 3.19 13.60 -3.02
N THR A 239 3.34 14.31 -1.92
CA THR A 239 4.29 15.43 -1.80
C THR A 239 5.68 14.98 -1.32
N LYS A 240 5.84 13.68 -0.97
CA LYS A 240 7.06 13.12 -0.38
C LYS A 240 7.48 11.78 -1.02
N PRO A 241 7.43 11.63 -2.36
CA PRO A 241 7.65 10.34 -3.01
C PRO A 241 9.08 9.79 -2.79
N ARG A 242 10.09 10.66 -2.82
CA ARG A 242 11.50 10.29 -2.59
C ARG A 242 11.71 9.85 -1.15
N ARG A 243 11.18 10.62 -0.20
CA ARG A 243 11.24 10.27 1.23
C ARG A 243 10.58 8.93 1.50
N ARG A 244 9.42 8.67 0.90
CA ARG A 244 8.71 7.41 1.03
C ARG A 244 9.55 6.23 0.59
N VAL A 245 10.13 6.29 -0.61
CA VAL A 245 11.00 5.22 -1.12
C VAL A 245 12.24 5.09 -0.22
N PHE A 246 12.88 6.19 0.14
CA PHE A 246 14.04 6.17 1.04
C PHE A 246 13.73 5.47 2.38
N GLU A 247 12.60 5.77 3.02
CA GLU A 247 12.22 5.11 4.28
C GLU A 247 12.03 3.58 4.13
N VAL A 248 11.52 3.14 2.98
CA VAL A 248 11.44 1.70 2.68
C VAL A 248 12.85 1.10 2.59
N LEU A 249 13.74 1.71 1.82
CA LEU A 249 15.13 1.23 1.67
C LEU A 249 15.88 1.26 3.00
N ARG A 250 15.73 2.34 3.77
CA ARG A 250 16.31 2.49 5.11
C ARG A 250 15.84 1.39 6.05
N SER A 251 14.54 1.06 6.01
CA SER A 251 13.98 -0.04 6.82
C SER A 251 14.48 -1.42 6.44
N GLN A 252 15.16 -1.54 5.29
CA GLN A 252 15.83 -2.76 4.81
C GLN A 252 17.35 -2.71 5.03
N GLY A 253 17.84 -1.70 5.75
CA GLY A 253 19.25 -1.56 6.10
C GLY A 253 20.09 -0.87 5.04
N LEU A 254 19.49 -0.01 4.18
CA LEU A 254 20.27 0.79 3.22
C LEU A 254 21.38 1.55 3.93
N GLN A 255 22.61 1.34 3.50
CA GLN A 255 23.80 2.06 3.95
C GLN A 255 24.13 3.21 2.98
N ALA A 256 24.79 4.25 3.49
CA ALA A 256 25.09 5.45 2.72
C ALA A 256 26.01 5.21 1.51
N ASN A 257 26.86 4.17 1.55
CA ASN A 257 27.76 3.76 0.49
C ASN A 257 27.29 2.51 -0.28
N GLN A 258 26.04 2.07 -0.06
CA GLN A 258 25.52 0.90 -0.73
C GLN A 258 25.08 1.23 -2.16
N GLN A 259 25.49 0.38 -3.09
CA GLN A 259 24.96 0.44 -4.46
C GLN A 259 23.48 0.09 -4.49
N VAL A 260 22.71 0.89 -5.23
CA VAL A 260 21.29 0.66 -5.47
C VAL A 260 21.04 0.59 -6.97
N GLU A 261 20.49 -0.52 -7.42
CA GLU A 261 20.11 -0.71 -8.82
C GLU A 261 18.62 -0.46 -9.02
N PHE A 262 18.29 0.54 -9.81
CA PHE A 262 16.91 0.91 -10.14
C PHE A 262 16.51 0.40 -11.51
N PHE A 263 15.50 -0.43 -11.57
CA PHE A 263 14.88 -0.90 -12.80
C PHE A 263 13.58 -0.15 -13.06
N THR A 264 13.46 0.50 -14.22
CA THR A 264 12.22 1.19 -14.63
C THR A 264 11.95 1.03 -16.13
N ASP A 265 10.77 1.44 -16.57
CA ASP A 265 10.40 1.55 -17.98
C ASP A 265 11.04 2.73 -18.71
N GLY A 266 11.87 3.53 -18.03
CA GLY A 266 12.56 4.69 -18.58
C GLY A 266 11.77 6.00 -18.50
N ALA A 267 10.61 6.04 -17.83
CA ALA A 267 9.86 7.27 -17.63
C ALA A 267 10.73 8.35 -16.93
N PRO A 268 10.77 9.60 -17.42
CA PRO A 268 11.67 10.65 -16.89
C PRO A 268 11.53 10.90 -15.40
N MET A 269 10.30 10.78 -14.88
CA MET A 269 10.01 10.98 -13.47
C MET A 269 10.64 9.90 -12.60
N LEU A 270 10.56 8.63 -13.02
CA LEU A 270 11.17 7.52 -12.29
C LEU A 270 12.69 7.67 -12.24
N ARG A 271 13.31 8.12 -13.33
CA ARG A 271 14.75 8.45 -13.34
C ARG A 271 15.12 9.55 -12.35
N SER A 272 14.33 10.62 -12.27
CA SER A 272 14.60 11.71 -11.32
C SER A 272 14.49 11.26 -9.85
N LEU A 273 13.67 10.25 -9.55
CA LEU A 273 13.55 9.69 -8.20
C LEU A 273 14.85 9.01 -7.76
N THR A 274 15.53 8.30 -8.66
CA THR A 274 16.67 7.45 -8.34
C THR A 274 17.91 8.25 -7.91
N SER A 275 18.18 9.38 -8.56
CA SER A 275 19.39 10.19 -8.32
C SER A 275 19.47 10.80 -6.92
N TYR A 276 18.39 10.81 -6.17
CA TYR A 276 18.34 11.39 -4.81
C TYR A 276 18.51 10.37 -3.70
N LEU A 277 18.34 9.08 -4.00
CA LEU A 277 18.21 8.04 -2.98
C LEU A 277 19.55 7.45 -2.56
N SER A 278 20.52 7.38 -3.48
CA SER A 278 21.88 6.91 -3.20
C SER A 278 22.88 7.57 -4.15
N ALA A 279 24.09 7.86 -3.64
CA ALA A 279 25.20 8.34 -4.45
C ALA A 279 25.65 7.29 -5.48
N GLU A 280 25.58 6.03 -5.08
CA GLU A 280 25.98 4.86 -5.88
C GLU A 280 24.79 4.22 -6.59
N SER A 281 23.78 5.03 -6.96
CA SER A 281 22.63 4.52 -7.69
C SER A 281 22.94 4.36 -9.19
N SER A 282 22.53 3.23 -9.73
CA SER A 282 22.51 2.96 -11.17
C SER A 282 21.07 2.80 -11.65
N HIS A 283 20.77 3.35 -12.82
CA HIS A 283 19.47 3.18 -13.46
C HIS A 283 19.62 2.23 -14.66
N ILE A 284 18.82 1.17 -14.65
CA ILE A 284 18.80 0.13 -15.68
C ILE A 284 17.44 0.14 -16.35
N LEU A 285 17.44 0.27 -17.66
CA LEU A 285 16.22 0.18 -18.45
C LEU A 285 15.74 -1.28 -18.47
N ASP A 286 14.44 -1.47 -18.19
CA ASP A 286 13.88 -2.81 -18.14
C ASP A 286 13.89 -3.52 -19.49
N TRP A 287 14.61 -4.63 -19.57
CA TRP A 287 14.64 -5.47 -20.77
C TRP A 287 13.27 -5.99 -21.21
N PHE A 288 12.35 -6.22 -20.27
CA PHE A 288 11.00 -6.64 -20.60
C PHE A 288 10.26 -5.56 -21.42
N HIS A 289 10.36 -4.28 -21.02
CA HIS A 289 9.74 -3.17 -21.74
C HIS A 289 10.36 -2.95 -23.14
N LEU A 290 11.67 -3.09 -23.27
CA LEU A 290 12.34 -3.09 -24.58
C LEU A 290 11.81 -4.20 -25.49
N THR A 291 11.74 -5.43 -25.00
CA THR A 291 11.27 -6.57 -25.79
C THR A 291 9.78 -6.49 -26.12
N MET A 292 8.95 -5.94 -25.26
CA MET A 292 7.53 -5.71 -25.54
C MET A 292 7.33 -4.75 -26.73
N ARG A 293 8.08 -3.65 -26.76
CA ARG A 293 8.05 -2.71 -27.90
C ARG A 293 8.50 -3.37 -29.20
N LEU A 294 9.61 -4.11 -29.15
CA LEU A 294 10.09 -4.89 -30.32
C LEU A 294 9.08 -5.95 -30.77
N THR A 295 8.38 -6.59 -29.83
CA THR A 295 7.33 -7.56 -30.14
C THR A 295 6.17 -6.93 -30.89
N VAL A 296 5.74 -5.73 -30.49
CA VAL A 296 4.70 -4.98 -31.20
C VAL A 296 5.17 -4.64 -32.62
N LEU A 297 6.37 -4.12 -32.79
CA LEU A 297 6.95 -3.82 -34.12
C LEU A 297 7.01 -5.07 -34.98
N ASN A 298 7.43 -6.20 -34.44
CA ASN A 298 7.48 -7.47 -35.16
C ASN A 298 6.09 -7.98 -35.61
N GLN A 299 5.02 -7.73 -34.84
CA GLN A 299 3.67 -8.04 -35.28
C GLN A 299 3.25 -7.22 -36.50
N TYR A 300 3.67 -5.93 -36.59
CA TYR A 300 3.46 -5.12 -37.79
C TYR A 300 4.28 -5.64 -38.97
N ALA A 301 5.54 -6.05 -38.74
CA ALA A 301 6.41 -6.66 -39.76
C ALA A 301 5.81 -7.95 -40.36
N LEU A 302 5.24 -8.82 -39.48
CA LEU A 302 4.50 -10.00 -39.91
C LEU A 302 3.26 -9.65 -40.76
N GLY A 303 2.57 -8.59 -40.42
CA GLY A 303 1.44 -8.08 -41.20
C GLY A 303 1.90 -7.53 -42.58
N LEU A 304 3.02 -6.84 -42.65
CA LEU A 304 3.61 -6.37 -43.90
C LEU A 304 4.02 -7.54 -44.81
N ALA A 305 4.61 -8.60 -44.22
CA ALA A 305 5.03 -9.80 -44.97
C ALA A 305 3.87 -10.53 -45.70
N GLN A 306 2.64 -10.33 -45.30
CA GLN A 306 1.46 -10.88 -46.01
C GLN A 306 1.19 -10.15 -47.33
N VAL A 307 1.69 -8.94 -47.47
CA VAL A 307 1.46 -8.08 -48.65
C VAL A 307 2.73 -7.95 -49.49
N ASP A 308 3.86 -7.79 -48.79
CA ASP A 308 5.21 -7.75 -49.32
C ASP A 308 6.10 -8.68 -48.50
N ALA A 309 6.30 -9.90 -49.02
CA ALA A 309 7.04 -10.93 -48.33
C ALA A 309 8.55 -10.60 -48.17
N ALA A 310 9.11 -9.81 -49.11
CA ALA A 310 10.52 -9.43 -49.04
C ALA A 310 10.72 -8.28 -48.03
N GLY A 311 9.93 -7.21 -48.16
CA GLY A 311 9.98 -6.08 -47.23
C GLY A 311 9.65 -6.45 -45.81
N GLY A 312 8.64 -7.32 -45.60
CA GLY A 312 8.32 -7.82 -44.27
C GLY A 312 9.41 -8.67 -43.63
N ARG A 313 10.13 -9.50 -44.38
CA ARG A 313 11.29 -10.26 -43.88
C ARG A 313 12.48 -9.36 -43.57
N ALA A 314 12.82 -8.42 -44.45
CA ALA A 314 13.88 -7.46 -44.22
C ALA A 314 13.65 -6.65 -42.92
N LEU A 315 12.41 -6.25 -42.67
CA LEU A 315 12.03 -5.58 -41.42
C LEU A 315 12.20 -6.48 -40.17
N GLN A 316 11.81 -7.76 -40.25
CA GLN A 316 12.00 -8.73 -39.15
C GLN A 316 13.50 -8.96 -38.85
N ASP A 317 14.34 -9.09 -39.88
CA ASP A 317 15.79 -9.26 -39.75
C ASP A 317 16.41 -8.00 -39.11
N GLY A 318 15.99 -6.82 -39.54
CA GLY A 318 16.41 -5.56 -38.95
C GLY A 318 16.02 -5.44 -37.46
N LEU A 319 14.78 -5.78 -37.11
CA LEU A 319 14.33 -5.80 -35.71
C LEU A 319 15.08 -6.82 -34.86
N SER A 320 15.45 -7.97 -35.44
CA SER A 320 16.28 -8.98 -34.77
C SER A 320 17.70 -8.47 -34.52
N SER A 321 18.29 -7.77 -35.49
CA SER A 321 19.57 -7.11 -35.35
C SER A 321 19.56 -6.02 -34.26
N ILE A 322 18.54 -5.16 -34.26
CA ILE A 322 18.33 -4.14 -33.21
C ILE A 322 18.24 -4.80 -31.83
N LYS A 323 17.44 -5.86 -31.70
CA LYS A 323 17.33 -6.62 -30.45
C LYS A 323 18.68 -7.15 -29.97
N TRP A 324 19.49 -7.67 -30.88
CA TRP A 324 20.84 -8.19 -30.58
C TRP A 324 21.74 -7.08 -30.05
N HIS A 325 21.80 -5.90 -30.72
CA HIS A 325 22.60 -4.76 -30.28
C HIS A 325 22.16 -4.26 -28.90
N LEU A 326 20.85 -4.10 -28.67
CA LEU A 326 20.33 -3.69 -27.36
C LEU A 326 20.65 -4.71 -26.26
N TRP A 327 20.63 -6.01 -26.56
CA TRP A 327 20.98 -7.07 -25.63
C TRP A 327 22.44 -7.00 -25.15
N HIS A 328 23.31 -6.55 -26.01
CA HIS A 328 24.75 -6.38 -25.74
C HIS A 328 25.14 -4.94 -25.33
N GLY A 329 24.17 -4.11 -24.94
CA GLY A 329 24.43 -2.75 -24.48
C GLY A 329 24.83 -1.74 -25.56
N ASN A 330 24.76 -2.11 -26.85
CA ASN A 330 25.20 -1.27 -27.97
C ASN A 330 24.04 -0.34 -28.45
N ALA A 331 23.65 0.60 -27.58
CA ALA A 331 22.48 1.50 -27.86
C ALA A 331 22.71 2.34 -29.12
N GLU A 332 23.92 2.87 -29.35
CA GLU A 332 24.25 3.68 -30.52
C GLU A 332 24.06 2.89 -31.83
N ARG A 333 24.59 1.65 -31.88
CA ARG A 333 24.38 0.77 -33.04
C ARG A 333 22.92 0.37 -33.23
N ALA A 334 22.16 0.21 -32.15
CA ALA A 334 20.74 -0.04 -32.26
C ALA A 334 20.00 1.15 -32.88
N VAL A 335 20.34 2.39 -32.50
CA VAL A 335 19.76 3.62 -33.07
C VAL A 335 20.10 3.72 -34.56
N GLU A 336 21.36 3.49 -34.97
CA GLU A 336 21.73 3.46 -36.38
C GLU A 336 20.84 2.47 -37.18
N LYS A 337 20.67 1.26 -36.66
CA LYS A 337 19.84 0.24 -37.29
C LYS A 337 18.33 0.61 -37.32
N ILE A 338 17.84 1.34 -36.33
CA ILE A 338 16.46 1.86 -36.32
C ILE A 338 16.31 2.90 -37.43
N THR A 339 17.29 3.79 -37.61
CA THR A 339 17.33 4.79 -38.70
C THR A 339 17.33 4.11 -40.09
N ASP A 340 18.18 3.09 -40.30
CA ASP A 340 18.19 2.30 -41.54
C ASP A 340 16.80 1.69 -41.86
N LEU A 341 16.09 1.23 -40.82
CA LEU A 341 14.73 0.70 -41.00
C LEU A 341 13.69 1.77 -41.32
N ASP A 342 13.78 2.95 -40.72
CA ASP A 342 12.86 4.06 -40.97
C ASP A 342 13.03 4.56 -42.41
N ASP A 343 14.26 4.72 -42.92
CA ASP A 343 14.57 5.05 -44.32
C ASP A 343 14.01 3.99 -45.29
N THR A 344 14.17 2.69 -44.95
CA THR A 344 13.61 1.59 -45.74
C THR A 344 12.08 1.69 -45.82
N LEU A 345 11.42 1.98 -44.69
CA LEU A 345 9.97 2.14 -44.65
C LEU A 345 9.47 3.39 -45.40
N ALA A 346 10.25 4.48 -45.44
CA ALA A 346 9.93 5.64 -46.22
C ALA A 346 9.85 5.28 -47.72
N THR A 347 10.80 4.47 -48.25
CA THR A 347 10.74 3.99 -49.64
C THR A 347 9.49 3.13 -49.91
N HIS A 348 9.05 2.30 -48.95
CA HIS A 348 7.80 1.53 -49.08
C HIS A 348 6.53 2.41 -49.02
N GLN A 349 6.57 3.57 -48.37
CA GLN A 349 5.44 4.52 -48.41
C GLN A 349 5.25 5.15 -49.78
N ASP A 350 6.31 5.37 -50.54
CA ASP A 350 6.28 5.88 -51.87
C ASP A 350 5.83 4.82 -52.90
N ASP A 351 5.94 3.53 -52.55
CA ASP A 351 5.40 2.42 -53.35
C ASP A 351 3.87 2.33 -53.21
N GLN A 352 3.18 3.00 -54.11
CA GLN A 352 1.71 3.08 -54.18
C GLN A 352 0.98 1.70 -54.03
N PRO A 353 1.41 0.62 -54.71
CA PRO A 353 0.83 -0.71 -54.57
C PRO A 353 0.93 -1.27 -53.13
N VAL A 354 2.05 -1.17 -52.47
CA VAL A 354 2.27 -1.66 -51.10
C VAL A 354 1.52 -0.81 -50.09
N ALA A 355 1.61 0.54 -50.22
CA ALA A 355 0.93 1.45 -49.31
C ALA A 355 -0.61 1.32 -49.33
N LYS A 356 -1.20 1.00 -50.51
CA LYS A 356 -2.63 0.76 -50.65
C LYS A 356 -3.06 -0.60 -50.05
N LYS A 357 -2.23 -1.63 -50.17
CA LYS A 357 -2.56 -2.96 -49.67
C LYS A 357 -2.34 -3.11 -48.16
N TYR A 358 -1.31 -2.44 -47.62
CA TYR A 358 -1.00 -2.48 -46.19
C TYR A 358 -1.34 -1.17 -45.48
N GLY A 359 -2.63 -1.00 -45.15
CA GLY A 359 -3.14 0.24 -44.51
C GLY A 359 -2.56 0.58 -43.12
N LYS A 360 -1.65 -0.26 -42.59
CA LYS A 360 -0.98 -0.02 -41.28
C LYS A 360 0.46 0.50 -41.45
N LEU A 361 0.90 0.87 -42.64
CA LEU A 361 2.27 1.34 -42.88
C LEU A 361 2.57 2.63 -42.08
N LYS A 362 1.69 3.65 -42.14
CA LYS A 362 1.83 4.89 -41.36
C LYS A 362 1.91 4.68 -39.85
N PRO A 363 1.01 3.86 -39.21
CA PRO A 363 1.18 3.50 -37.82
C PRO A 363 2.51 2.82 -37.50
N LEU A 364 3.02 1.96 -38.40
CA LEU A 364 4.29 1.27 -38.21
C LEU A 364 5.47 2.27 -38.20
N THR A 365 5.56 3.18 -39.18
CA THR A 365 6.61 4.20 -39.22
C THR A 365 6.59 5.06 -37.95
N ARG A 366 5.41 5.50 -37.52
CA ARG A 366 5.29 6.23 -36.26
C ARG A 366 5.82 5.43 -35.06
N LEU A 367 5.47 4.15 -34.95
CA LEU A 367 5.94 3.29 -33.86
C LEU A 367 7.45 3.10 -33.87
N ILE A 368 8.08 3.06 -35.06
CA ILE A 368 9.54 2.99 -35.19
C ILE A 368 10.18 4.29 -34.73
N ALA A 369 9.67 5.44 -35.14
CA ALA A 369 10.16 6.75 -34.69
C ALA A 369 9.99 6.93 -33.17
N ASP A 370 8.84 6.51 -32.63
CA ASP A 370 8.58 6.52 -31.17
C ASP A 370 9.56 5.58 -30.43
N PHE A 371 9.92 4.43 -31.04
CA PHE A 371 10.89 3.49 -30.48
C PHE A 371 12.30 4.03 -30.55
N GLN A 372 12.70 4.68 -31.65
CA GLN A 372 13.99 5.36 -31.77
C GLN A 372 14.16 6.40 -30.65
N THR A 373 13.20 7.32 -30.54
CA THR A 373 13.20 8.34 -29.49
C THR A 373 13.32 7.70 -28.08
N TYR A 374 12.63 6.61 -27.85
CA TYR A 374 12.68 5.89 -26.56
C TYR A 374 14.08 5.31 -26.30
N VAL A 375 14.74 4.69 -27.29
CA VAL A 375 16.09 4.14 -27.14
C VAL A 375 17.11 5.27 -26.92
N GLU A 376 17.03 6.34 -27.70
CA GLU A 376 17.92 7.52 -27.59
C GLU A 376 17.84 8.16 -26.19
N GLN A 377 16.63 8.43 -25.72
CA GLN A 377 16.40 9.04 -24.41
C GLN A 377 16.86 8.18 -23.23
N ASN A 378 16.96 6.87 -23.42
CA ASN A 378 17.32 5.92 -22.38
C ASN A 378 18.70 5.24 -22.65
N SER A 379 19.47 5.71 -23.62
CA SER A 379 20.71 5.09 -24.07
C SER A 379 21.70 4.82 -22.92
N THR A 380 21.85 5.76 -21.99
CA THR A 380 22.73 5.65 -20.81
C THR A 380 22.27 4.60 -19.80
N SER A 381 21.02 4.12 -19.90
CA SER A 381 20.43 3.12 -19.00
C SER A 381 20.31 1.74 -19.65
N ILE A 382 20.75 1.62 -20.90
CA ILE A 382 20.85 0.35 -21.63
C ILE A 382 22.22 -0.24 -21.33
N VAL A 383 22.22 -1.33 -20.58
CA VAL A 383 23.43 -2.03 -20.12
C VAL A 383 23.68 -3.29 -20.97
N ASP A 384 24.82 -3.94 -20.84
CA ASP A 384 25.01 -5.28 -21.40
C ASP A 384 24.22 -6.32 -20.62
N TYR A 385 22.99 -6.59 -21.07
CA TYR A 385 22.09 -7.57 -20.45
C TYR A 385 22.62 -9.00 -20.60
N SER A 386 23.40 -9.29 -21.67
CA SER A 386 24.05 -10.58 -21.89
C SER A 386 25.07 -10.87 -20.79
N GLU A 387 25.89 -9.88 -20.48
CA GLU A 387 26.88 -9.98 -19.41
C GLU A 387 26.24 -10.13 -18.06
N ARG A 388 25.27 -9.28 -17.73
CA ARG A 388 24.49 -9.38 -16.49
C ARG A 388 23.83 -10.76 -16.30
N GLN A 389 23.24 -11.31 -17.38
CA GLN A 389 22.65 -12.64 -17.32
C GLN A 389 23.70 -13.73 -17.03
N ARG A 390 24.90 -13.63 -17.61
CA ARG A 390 25.98 -14.58 -17.36
C ARG A 390 26.45 -14.56 -15.92
N TYR A 391 26.44 -13.40 -15.27
CA TYR A 391 26.74 -13.25 -13.84
C TYR A 391 25.57 -13.52 -12.90
N GLY A 392 24.42 -13.91 -13.43
CA GLY A 392 23.22 -14.18 -12.63
C GLY A 392 22.54 -12.92 -12.07
N GLU A 393 22.89 -11.75 -12.61
CA GLU A 393 22.30 -10.48 -12.25
C GLU A 393 20.94 -10.30 -12.92
N ARG A 394 20.13 -9.42 -12.38
CA ARG A 394 18.79 -9.13 -12.92
C ARG A 394 18.90 -8.32 -14.21
N VAL A 395 18.01 -8.65 -15.16
CA VAL A 395 17.91 -7.96 -16.45
C VAL A 395 16.51 -7.38 -16.70
N SER A 396 15.51 -7.74 -15.86
CA SER A 396 14.12 -7.32 -16.07
C SER A 396 13.35 -7.15 -14.77
N THR A 397 12.24 -6.40 -14.88
CA THR A 397 11.32 -6.06 -13.78
C THR A 397 10.20 -7.09 -13.56
N GLY A 398 10.34 -8.34 -14.01
CA GLY A 398 9.31 -9.37 -13.78
C GLY A 398 8.87 -9.50 -12.30
N PHE A 399 9.76 -9.17 -11.36
CA PHE A 399 9.45 -9.10 -9.94
C PHE A 399 8.59 -7.87 -9.56
N VAL A 400 8.67 -6.78 -10.32
CA VAL A 400 7.87 -5.55 -10.13
C VAL A 400 6.47 -5.73 -10.68
N GLU A 401 6.32 -6.40 -11.82
CA GLU A 401 5.02 -6.72 -12.40
C GLU A 401 4.14 -7.48 -11.38
N SER A 402 4.75 -8.42 -10.64
CA SER A 402 4.09 -9.08 -9.53
C SER A 402 3.66 -8.09 -8.43
N ALA A 403 4.49 -7.10 -8.10
CA ALA A 403 4.16 -6.07 -7.11
C ALA A 403 3.05 -5.15 -7.60
N VAL A 404 3.11 -4.67 -8.85
CA VAL A 404 2.04 -3.88 -9.47
C VAL A 404 0.71 -4.65 -9.43
N ASN A 405 0.74 -5.93 -9.78
CA ASN A 405 -0.45 -6.77 -9.70
C ASN A 405 -0.97 -6.90 -8.26
N GLN A 406 -0.10 -7.11 -7.29
CA GLN A 406 -0.47 -7.22 -5.87
C GLN A 406 -0.93 -5.88 -5.29
N VAL A 407 -0.19 -4.80 -5.49
CA VAL A 407 -0.47 -3.49 -4.90
C VAL A 407 -1.67 -2.83 -5.58
N LEU A 408 -1.73 -2.84 -6.91
CA LEU A 408 -2.73 -2.11 -7.69
C LEU A 408 -3.83 -3.01 -8.24
N SER A 409 -3.47 -3.96 -9.12
CA SER A 409 -4.46 -4.64 -9.98
C SER A 409 -5.50 -5.41 -9.18
N LYS A 410 -5.08 -6.16 -8.16
CA LYS A 410 -5.99 -6.99 -7.34
C LYS A 410 -7.00 -6.18 -6.54
N ARG A 411 -6.70 -4.93 -6.20
CA ARG A 411 -7.56 -4.13 -5.32
C ARG A 411 -8.19 -2.92 -5.99
N LEU A 412 -7.48 -2.24 -6.89
CA LEU A 412 -7.95 -0.99 -7.48
C LEU A 412 -8.53 -1.18 -8.89
N VAL A 413 -8.17 -2.25 -9.61
CA VAL A 413 -8.52 -2.39 -11.04
C VAL A 413 -9.39 -3.61 -11.33
N LYS A 414 -8.96 -4.82 -10.93
CA LYS A 414 -9.60 -6.08 -11.32
C LYS A 414 -10.73 -6.50 -10.37
N ARG A 415 -11.96 -6.64 -10.90
CA ARG A 415 -13.13 -7.27 -10.24
C ARG A 415 -13.56 -6.69 -8.88
N GLN A 416 -13.16 -5.46 -8.56
CA GLN A 416 -13.49 -4.80 -7.30
C GLN A 416 -13.97 -3.38 -7.58
N GLN A 417 -13.83 -2.46 -6.61
CA GLN A 417 -14.11 -1.06 -6.85
C GLN A 417 -13.16 -0.53 -7.92
N MET A 418 -13.71 -0.06 -9.03
CA MET A 418 -12.98 0.25 -10.25
C MET A 418 -12.79 1.74 -10.51
N GLN A 419 -13.35 2.61 -9.66
CA GLN A 419 -13.22 4.06 -9.78
C GLN A 419 -12.76 4.67 -8.46
N TRP A 420 -11.82 5.62 -8.54
CA TRP A 420 -11.14 6.16 -7.37
C TRP A 420 -10.94 7.66 -7.47
N THR A 421 -10.96 8.33 -6.33
CA THR A 421 -10.30 9.65 -6.22
C THR A 421 -8.80 9.42 -6.08
N ARG A 422 -7.98 10.34 -6.58
CA ARG A 422 -6.52 10.26 -6.44
C ARG A 422 -6.09 10.13 -4.97
N LYS A 423 -6.65 10.97 -4.09
CA LYS A 423 -6.38 10.91 -2.64
C LYS A 423 -6.80 9.57 -2.04
N GLY A 424 -8.01 9.08 -2.36
CA GLY A 424 -8.50 7.80 -1.85
C GLY A 424 -7.66 6.61 -2.31
N ALA A 425 -7.20 6.61 -3.56
CA ALA A 425 -6.28 5.60 -4.08
C ALA A 425 -4.92 5.67 -3.37
N HIS A 426 -4.37 6.88 -3.19
CA HIS A 426 -3.10 7.08 -2.49
C HIS A 426 -3.16 6.53 -1.06
N LEU A 427 -4.13 6.94 -0.26
CA LEU A 427 -4.28 6.48 1.12
C LEU A 427 -4.49 4.96 1.21
N LEU A 428 -5.29 4.39 0.30
CA LEU A 428 -5.45 2.94 0.24
C LEU A 428 -4.13 2.22 -0.07
N VAL A 429 -3.35 2.73 -1.03
CA VAL A 429 -2.04 2.15 -1.39
C VAL A 429 -1.08 2.18 -0.20
N GLN A 430 -1.07 3.27 0.60
CA GLN A 430 -0.26 3.34 1.81
C GLN A 430 -0.62 2.24 2.83
N ALA A 431 -1.91 2.09 3.16
CA ALA A 431 -2.34 1.00 4.04
C ALA A 431 -2.00 -0.38 3.46
N ARG A 432 -2.27 -0.56 2.16
CA ARG A 432 -2.09 -1.83 1.48
C ARG A 432 -0.63 -2.28 1.43
N THR A 433 0.30 -1.39 1.12
CA THR A 433 1.74 -1.73 1.10
C THR A 433 2.24 -2.11 2.49
N LYS A 434 1.80 -1.42 3.53
CA LYS A 434 2.12 -1.79 4.93
C LYS A 434 1.56 -3.16 5.32
N VAL A 435 0.32 -3.48 4.89
CA VAL A 435 -0.27 -4.81 5.13
C VAL A 435 0.47 -5.90 4.35
N LEU A 436 0.83 -5.65 3.08
CA LEU A 436 1.57 -6.61 2.25
C LEU A 436 3.00 -6.85 2.76
N ASN A 437 3.61 -5.85 3.37
CA ASN A 437 4.94 -5.93 3.98
C ASN A 437 4.91 -6.51 5.41
N GLU A 438 3.74 -6.85 5.94
CA GLU A 438 3.55 -7.31 7.34
C GLU A 438 3.90 -6.24 8.39
N GLU A 439 3.87 -4.95 8.02
CA GLU A 439 4.24 -3.82 8.88
C GLU A 439 3.03 -3.11 9.51
N TRP A 440 1.80 -3.50 9.17
CA TRP A 440 0.59 -2.79 9.60
C TRP A 440 0.39 -2.76 11.11
N GLU A 441 0.76 -3.84 11.79
CA GLU A 441 0.72 -3.95 13.24
C GLU A 441 1.68 -2.97 13.92
N ASP A 442 2.91 -2.86 13.42
CA ASP A 442 3.91 -1.93 13.95
C ASP A 442 3.48 -0.48 13.77
N CYS A 443 2.86 -0.15 12.63
CA CYS A 443 2.26 1.16 12.39
C CYS A 443 1.15 1.47 13.42
N PHE A 444 0.33 0.48 13.77
CA PHE A 444 -0.70 0.63 14.80
C PHE A 444 -0.11 0.81 16.19
N ARG A 445 0.95 0.07 16.55
CA ARG A 445 1.65 0.25 17.84
C ARG A 445 2.28 1.63 17.97
N GLN A 446 2.83 2.19 16.89
CA GLN A 446 3.36 3.55 16.90
C GLN A 446 2.27 4.58 17.19
N GLN A 447 1.10 4.42 16.59
CA GLN A 447 -0.04 5.34 16.78
C GLN A 447 -0.79 5.08 18.11
N TYR A 448 -0.85 3.81 18.54
CA TYR A 448 -1.54 3.34 19.73
C TYR A 448 -0.61 2.42 20.56
N PRO A 449 0.25 2.97 21.43
CA PRO A 449 1.29 2.19 22.13
C PRO A 449 0.75 1.04 22.97
N GLY A 450 -0.49 1.11 23.44
CA GLY A 450 -1.18 0.04 24.19
C GLY A 450 -1.73 -1.10 23.31
N PHE A 451 -1.74 -0.94 21.98
CA PHE A 451 -2.32 -1.94 21.07
C PHE A 451 -1.52 -3.24 21.05
N ARG A 452 -2.21 -4.38 21.26
CA ARG A 452 -1.62 -5.73 21.25
C ARG A 452 -2.61 -6.70 20.60
N PRO A 453 -2.48 -6.99 19.28
CA PRO A 453 -3.41 -7.89 18.57
C PRO A 453 -3.21 -9.36 18.90
N VAL A 454 -2.05 -9.72 19.45
CA VAL A 454 -1.74 -11.09 19.90
C VAL A 454 -1.23 -11.00 21.33
N PRO A 455 -1.66 -11.88 22.25
CA PRO A 455 -1.11 -11.93 23.61
C PRO A 455 0.40 -12.15 23.56
N ALA A 456 1.14 -11.39 24.36
CA ALA A 456 2.60 -11.54 24.47
C ALA A 456 3.00 -12.87 25.13
N GLU A 457 2.10 -13.40 25.98
CA GLU A 457 2.19 -14.72 26.63
C GLU A 457 0.81 -15.38 26.61
N PRO A 458 0.72 -16.73 26.64
CA PRO A 458 -0.56 -17.39 26.80
C PRO A 458 -1.21 -16.89 28.09
N MET A 459 -2.45 -16.39 27.97
CA MET A 459 -3.21 -15.97 29.15
C MET A 459 -3.21 -17.10 30.17
N PRO A 460 -2.87 -16.86 31.46
CA PRO A 460 -2.95 -17.90 32.47
C PRO A 460 -4.39 -18.41 32.48
N MET A 461 -4.53 -19.71 32.23
CA MET A 461 -5.83 -20.36 32.42
C MET A 461 -6.11 -20.32 33.93
N ALA A 462 -7.31 -19.81 34.25
CA ALA A 462 -7.77 -19.90 35.63
C ALA A 462 -7.74 -21.38 36.08
N ALA A 463 -7.01 -21.66 37.16
CA ALA A 463 -6.90 -22.98 37.76
C ALA A 463 -8.23 -23.42 38.39
#